data_051ea83129eba4b3201fbae0895004ed
#
_entry.id   051ea83129eba4b3201fbae0895004ed
#
_cell.length_a   1.000
_cell.length_b   1.000
_cell.length_c   1.000
_cell.angle_alpha   90.00
_cell.angle_beta   90.00
_cell.angle_gamma   90.00
#
_symmetry.space_group_name_H-M   'P 1'
#
loop_
_entity.id
_entity.type
_entity.pdbx_description
1 polymer ?
#
loop_
_entity_poly.entity_id
_entity_poly.type
_entity_poly.pdbx_seq_one_letter_code
_entity_poly.pdbx_strand_id
1 'polypeptide(L)'
;MTNSKPLFTIITVCYNSESTLADTFNSVLSQSLRNFEYLVIDGQSTDSTLKVIKDFQPKFSQKGIQYHYISEADSGIYDAMNKGIKLASGTWIGILNADDIYAHNDVLRNLSQYINNHLHSDVVYADLDYVAKDNLDKVIRHWHSGEFKLERVYFGWIPPHPAFFIKSNCICTIGNYNTTLAIS
;
A
#
# COMPACT_ATOMS: atom_id res chain seq x y z
N MET A 1 20.17 12.94 -12.51
CA MET A 1 18.80 12.77 -11.95
C MET A 1 18.88 13.13 -10.49
N THR A 2 18.19 14.18 -10.07
CA THR A 2 18.17 14.62 -8.68
C THR A 2 17.51 13.53 -7.84
N ASN A 3 18.29 12.94 -6.93
CA ASN A 3 17.85 11.90 -6.00
C ASN A 3 16.96 12.55 -4.91
N SER A 4 15.81 13.11 -5.33
CA SER A 4 14.84 13.66 -4.38
C SER A 4 14.15 12.49 -3.67
N LYS A 5 14.02 12.60 -2.35
CA LYS A 5 13.29 11.64 -1.53
C LYS A 5 11.88 11.45 -2.10
N PRO A 6 11.40 10.20 -2.30
CA PRO A 6 10.04 9.95 -2.75
C PRO A 6 9.01 10.56 -1.79
N LEU A 7 7.90 11.07 -2.33
CA LEU A 7 6.79 11.53 -1.49
C LEU A 7 6.11 10.33 -0.80
N PHE A 8 5.88 9.27 -1.55
CA PHE A 8 5.27 8.05 -1.04
C PHE A 8 6.19 6.84 -1.19
N THR A 9 6.11 5.92 -0.22
CA THR A 9 6.44 4.51 -0.39
C THR A 9 5.13 3.74 -0.39
N ILE A 10 4.85 3.04 -1.48
CA ILE A 10 3.76 2.08 -1.55
C ILE A 10 4.35 0.70 -1.31
N ILE A 11 3.79 -0.05 -0.37
CA ILE A 11 4.25 -1.40 -0.02
C ILE A 11 3.15 -2.39 -0.37
N THR A 12 3.47 -3.39 -1.18
CA THR A 12 2.61 -4.57 -1.38
C THR A 12 3.25 -5.78 -0.75
N VAL A 13 2.52 -6.44 0.15
CA VAL A 13 2.88 -7.73 0.71
C VAL A 13 2.10 -8.83 0.02
N CYS A 14 2.74 -9.94 -0.32
CA CYS A 14 2.12 -11.03 -1.05
C CYS A 14 2.67 -12.40 -0.64
N TYR A 15 1.78 -13.39 -0.68
CA TYR A 15 2.11 -14.80 -0.56
C TYR A 15 1.10 -15.62 -1.37
N ASN A 16 1.59 -16.37 -2.38
CA ASN A 16 0.77 -17.15 -3.30
C ASN A 16 -0.41 -16.34 -3.91
N SER A 17 -0.05 -15.20 -4.52
CA SER A 17 -1.00 -14.19 -5.02
C SER A 17 -1.00 -14.08 -6.55
N GLU A 18 -0.64 -15.14 -7.28
CA GLU A 18 -0.52 -15.14 -8.74
C GLU A 18 -1.77 -14.67 -9.47
N SER A 19 -2.96 -14.88 -8.88
CA SER A 19 -4.26 -14.59 -9.49
C SER A 19 -4.70 -13.12 -9.37
N THR A 20 -4.15 -12.34 -8.43
CA THR A 20 -4.61 -10.97 -8.12
C THR A 20 -3.52 -9.93 -8.28
N LEU A 21 -2.27 -10.29 -8.04
CA LEU A 21 -1.15 -9.37 -7.97
C LEU A 21 -0.97 -8.51 -9.25
N ALA A 22 -1.32 -9.06 -10.42
CA ALA A 22 -1.22 -8.31 -11.67
C ALA A 22 -2.18 -7.12 -11.73
N ASP A 23 -3.39 -7.23 -11.16
CA ASP A 23 -4.35 -6.13 -11.09
C ASP A 23 -3.89 -5.06 -10.11
N THR A 24 -3.37 -5.46 -8.95
CA THR A 24 -2.73 -4.55 -7.99
C THR A 24 -1.61 -3.76 -8.67
N PHE A 25 -0.68 -4.44 -9.37
CA PHE A 25 0.44 -3.79 -10.06
C PHE A 25 -0.02 -2.84 -11.16
N ASN A 26 -1.02 -3.21 -11.95
CA ASN A 26 -1.58 -2.34 -12.98
C ASN A 26 -2.20 -1.08 -12.35
N SER A 27 -2.89 -1.18 -11.22
CA SER A 27 -3.48 -0.04 -10.52
C SER A 27 -2.42 0.95 -10.01
N VAL A 28 -1.28 0.45 -9.51
CA VAL A 28 -0.13 1.27 -9.10
C VAL A 28 0.58 1.87 -10.31
N LEU A 29 0.81 1.08 -11.35
CA LEU A 29 1.49 1.51 -12.58
C LEU A 29 0.70 2.60 -13.33
N SER A 30 -0.62 2.60 -13.22
CA SER A 30 -1.51 3.57 -13.85
C SER A 30 -1.57 4.92 -13.13
N GLN A 31 -1.06 5.04 -11.89
CA GLN A 31 -1.13 6.29 -11.14
C GLN A 31 -0.47 7.45 -11.91
N SER A 32 -1.14 8.60 -11.91
CA SER A 32 -0.67 9.79 -12.63
C SER A 32 0.48 10.51 -11.92
N LEU A 33 0.56 10.43 -10.57
CA LEU A 33 1.73 10.88 -9.81
C LEU A 33 2.88 9.91 -10.03
N ARG A 34 4.13 10.42 -10.13
CA ARG A 34 5.36 9.59 -10.31
C ARG A 34 6.35 9.72 -9.16
N ASN A 35 6.13 10.65 -8.25
CA ASN A 35 7.02 10.85 -7.12
C ASN A 35 6.72 9.85 -5.99
N PHE A 36 6.89 8.57 -6.29
CA PHE A 36 6.80 7.49 -5.30
C PHE A 36 7.76 6.35 -5.65
N GLU A 37 8.11 5.56 -4.65
CA GLU A 37 8.73 4.25 -4.81
C GLU A 37 7.70 3.15 -4.53
N TYR A 38 7.91 2.00 -5.15
CA TYR A 38 7.07 0.83 -4.97
C TYR A 38 7.89 -0.36 -4.48
N LEU A 39 7.55 -0.86 -3.31
CA LEU A 39 8.20 -2.00 -2.66
C LEU A 39 7.26 -3.20 -2.65
N VAL A 40 7.77 -4.37 -3.05
CA VAL A 40 7.03 -5.63 -3.01
C VAL A 40 7.76 -6.60 -2.09
N ILE A 41 7.05 -7.11 -1.09
CA ILE A 41 7.57 -8.10 -0.13
C ILE A 41 6.82 -9.41 -0.36
N ASP A 42 7.50 -10.37 -0.92
CA ASP A 42 6.99 -11.71 -1.19
C ASP A 42 7.47 -12.67 -0.10
N GLY A 43 6.52 -13.33 0.56
CA GLY A 43 6.73 -14.30 1.64
C GLY A 43 7.28 -15.64 1.15
N GLN A 44 8.13 -15.65 0.11
CA GLN A 44 8.66 -16.86 -0.52
C GLN A 44 7.56 -17.72 -1.15
N SER A 45 6.73 -17.10 -2.01
CA SER A 45 5.66 -17.77 -2.74
C SER A 45 6.14 -18.98 -3.52
N THR A 46 5.29 -20.00 -3.58
CA THR A 46 5.54 -21.27 -4.26
C THR A 46 4.79 -21.43 -5.60
N ASP A 47 3.88 -20.50 -5.88
CA ASP A 47 3.14 -20.38 -7.15
C ASP A 47 3.86 -19.46 -8.15
N SER A 48 3.17 -18.92 -9.15
CA SER A 48 3.73 -18.01 -10.15
C SER A 48 3.89 -16.56 -9.67
N THR A 49 3.64 -16.24 -8.40
CA THR A 49 3.73 -14.86 -7.85
C THR A 49 5.06 -14.20 -8.16
N LEU A 50 6.18 -14.88 -7.89
CA LEU A 50 7.52 -14.33 -8.15
C LEU A 50 7.77 -14.07 -9.65
N LYS A 51 7.17 -14.85 -10.52
CA LYS A 51 7.23 -14.61 -11.97
C LYS A 51 6.48 -13.32 -12.32
N VAL A 52 5.26 -13.11 -11.80
CA VAL A 52 4.50 -11.87 -11.99
C VAL A 52 5.32 -10.65 -11.51
N ILE A 53 5.93 -10.73 -10.33
CA ILE A 53 6.78 -9.67 -9.76
C ILE A 53 7.90 -9.27 -10.73
N LYS A 54 8.61 -10.26 -11.28
CA LYS A 54 9.71 -10.02 -12.24
C LYS A 54 9.25 -9.48 -13.58
N ASP A 55 8.13 -9.96 -14.10
CA ASP A 55 7.55 -9.54 -15.39
C ASP A 55 7.09 -8.07 -15.37
N PHE A 56 6.77 -7.50 -14.19
CA PHE A 56 6.39 -6.10 -14.04
C PHE A 56 7.56 -5.13 -13.84
N GLN A 57 8.74 -5.61 -13.44
CA GLN A 57 9.90 -4.75 -13.20
C GLN A 57 10.26 -3.84 -14.40
N PRO A 58 10.33 -4.33 -15.65
CA PRO A 58 10.61 -3.45 -16.80
C PRO A 58 9.49 -2.42 -17.03
N LYS A 59 8.23 -2.75 -16.72
CA LYS A 59 7.11 -1.82 -16.90
C LYS A 59 7.20 -0.64 -15.92
N PHE A 60 7.54 -0.88 -14.66
CA PHE A 60 7.79 0.18 -13.66
C PHE A 60 9.00 1.03 -14.04
N SER A 61 10.10 0.41 -14.48
CA SER A 61 11.29 1.11 -14.97
C SER A 61 10.97 2.04 -16.15
N GLN A 62 10.20 1.59 -17.14
CA GLN A 62 9.79 2.40 -18.30
C GLN A 62 8.95 3.63 -17.89
N LYS A 63 8.21 3.55 -16.80
CA LYS A 63 7.43 4.66 -16.23
C LYS A 63 8.25 5.55 -15.29
N GLY A 64 9.54 5.24 -15.07
CA GLY A 64 10.41 5.97 -14.16
C GLY A 64 10.05 5.79 -12.67
N ILE A 65 9.31 4.74 -12.32
CA ILE A 65 8.95 4.41 -10.94
C ILE A 65 10.08 3.57 -10.34
N GLN A 66 10.56 3.97 -9.16
CA GLN A 66 11.51 3.17 -8.39
C GLN A 66 10.79 1.92 -7.88
N TYR A 67 11.17 0.75 -8.40
CA TYR A 67 10.56 -0.53 -8.09
C TYR A 67 11.58 -1.47 -7.49
N HIS A 68 11.31 -1.99 -6.31
CA HIS A 68 12.13 -2.95 -5.60
C HIS A 68 11.26 -4.09 -5.08
N TYR A 69 11.82 -5.29 -5.03
CA TYR A 69 11.16 -6.43 -4.41
C TYR A 69 12.16 -7.29 -3.62
N ILE A 70 11.65 -7.94 -2.60
CA ILE A 70 12.33 -8.99 -1.83
C ILE A 70 11.42 -10.21 -1.82
N SER A 71 11.99 -11.40 -2.00
CA SER A 71 11.31 -12.68 -1.87
C SER A 71 12.08 -13.53 -0.88
N GLU A 72 11.54 -13.66 0.32
CA GLU A 72 12.13 -14.43 1.42
C GLU A 72 11.04 -14.88 2.39
N ALA A 73 11.29 -15.95 3.14
CA ALA A 73 10.35 -16.44 4.14
C ALA A 73 10.04 -15.35 5.20
N ASP A 74 8.80 -15.29 5.61
CA ASP A 74 8.31 -14.44 6.70
C ASP A 74 7.49 -15.23 7.72
N SER A 75 7.18 -14.57 8.84
CA SER A 75 6.35 -15.11 9.91
C SER A 75 4.89 -14.67 9.80
N GLY A 76 4.45 -14.30 8.58
CA GLY A 76 3.11 -13.84 8.27
C GLY A 76 3.06 -12.38 7.83
N ILE A 77 1.86 -11.92 7.47
CA ILE A 77 1.63 -10.64 6.79
C ILE A 77 2.22 -9.42 7.54
N TYR A 78 2.18 -9.41 8.87
CA TYR A 78 2.72 -8.31 9.66
C TYR A 78 4.25 -8.27 9.65
N ASP A 79 4.91 -9.43 9.56
CA ASP A 79 6.37 -9.49 9.39
C ASP A 79 6.76 -8.96 8.00
N ALA A 80 6.04 -9.36 6.95
CA ALA A 80 6.23 -8.83 5.60
C ALA A 80 6.01 -7.29 5.55
N MET A 81 4.95 -6.77 6.21
CA MET A 81 4.70 -5.33 6.32
C MET A 81 5.86 -4.62 7.02
N ASN A 82 6.35 -5.15 8.13
CA ASN A 82 7.48 -4.60 8.88
C ASN A 82 8.78 -4.57 8.05
N LYS A 83 9.03 -5.61 7.25
CA LYS A 83 10.16 -5.63 6.30
C LYS A 83 10.03 -4.49 5.28
N GLY A 84 8.85 -4.32 4.69
CA GLY A 84 8.58 -3.22 3.75
C GLY A 84 8.76 -1.85 4.39
N ILE A 85 8.22 -1.63 5.59
CA ILE A 85 8.35 -0.39 6.35
C ILE A 85 9.82 -0.05 6.62
N LYS A 86 10.63 -1.04 7.01
CA LYS A 86 12.06 -0.86 7.28
C LYS A 86 12.84 -0.40 6.05
N LEU A 87 12.40 -0.78 4.85
CA LEU A 87 13.04 -0.43 3.58
C LEU A 87 12.52 0.87 2.99
N ALA A 88 11.37 1.35 3.47
CA ALA A 88 10.71 2.53 2.95
C ALA A 88 11.58 3.78 3.09
N SER A 89 11.73 4.51 1.98
CA SER A 89 12.48 5.77 1.94
C SER A 89 11.59 7.00 1.78
N GLY A 90 10.31 6.81 1.44
CA GLY A 90 9.33 7.86 1.23
C GLY A 90 8.97 8.65 2.49
N THR A 91 8.43 9.84 2.28
CA THR A 91 7.93 10.68 3.38
C THR A 91 6.66 10.11 3.99
N TRP A 92 5.80 9.51 3.15
CA TRP A 92 4.55 8.85 3.54
C TRP A 92 4.59 7.39 3.12
N ILE A 93 4.04 6.52 3.95
CA ILE A 93 3.97 5.08 3.71
C ILE A 93 2.51 4.68 3.63
N GLY A 94 2.16 3.96 2.57
CA GLY A 94 0.88 3.30 2.39
C GLY A 94 1.08 1.82 2.08
N ILE A 95 0.21 0.96 2.61
CA ILE A 95 0.22 -0.48 2.32
C ILE A 95 -0.98 -0.79 1.45
N LEU A 96 -0.73 -1.45 0.33
CA LEU A 96 -1.73 -1.94 -0.62
C LEU A 96 -1.51 -3.45 -0.76
N ASN A 97 -2.42 -4.27 -0.25
CA ASN A 97 -2.27 -5.72 -0.31
C ASN A 97 -2.33 -6.27 -1.75
N ALA A 98 -1.92 -7.51 -1.93
CA ALA A 98 -1.79 -8.13 -3.25
C ALA A 98 -3.13 -8.44 -3.98
N ASP A 99 -4.25 -8.18 -3.33
CA ASP A 99 -5.62 -8.30 -3.83
C ASP A 99 -6.41 -6.97 -3.80
N ASP A 100 -5.74 -5.88 -3.39
CA ASP A 100 -6.30 -4.54 -3.39
C ASP A 100 -5.84 -3.73 -4.62
N ILE A 101 -6.66 -2.78 -5.06
CA ILE A 101 -6.37 -1.88 -6.17
C ILE A 101 -6.69 -0.43 -5.82
N TYR A 102 -5.97 0.51 -6.40
CA TYR A 102 -6.40 1.91 -6.38
C TYR A 102 -7.62 2.10 -7.28
N ALA A 103 -8.65 2.78 -6.76
CA ALA A 103 -9.94 2.97 -7.42
C ALA A 103 -9.85 3.75 -8.75
N HIS A 104 -8.84 4.61 -8.91
CA HIS A 104 -8.60 5.37 -10.16
C HIS A 104 -7.15 5.88 -10.22
N ASN A 105 -6.76 6.40 -11.40
CA ASN A 105 -5.37 6.77 -11.71
C ASN A 105 -4.86 8.01 -10.95
N ASP A 106 -5.71 8.77 -10.29
CA ASP A 106 -5.35 10.01 -9.60
C ASP A 106 -5.37 9.88 -8.07
N VAL A 107 -5.46 8.67 -7.50
CA VAL A 107 -5.50 8.49 -6.04
C VAL A 107 -4.29 9.12 -5.37
N LEU A 108 -3.07 8.78 -5.80
CA LEU A 108 -1.85 9.33 -5.21
C LEU A 108 -1.67 10.84 -5.47
N ARG A 109 -2.17 11.35 -6.60
CA ARG A 109 -2.18 12.78 -6.89
C ARG A 109 -3.11 13.54 -5.94
N ASN A 110 -4.34 13.05 -5.78
CA ASN A 110 -5.33 13.64 -4.88
C ASN A 110 -4.84 13.62 -3.43
N LEU A 111 -4.24 12.50 -3.01
CA LEU A 111 -3.62 12.37 -1.70
C LEU A 111 -2.50 13.40 -1.50
N SER A 112 -1.63 13.57 -2.50
CA SER A 112 -0.56 14.58 -2.46
C SER A 112 -1.09 15.99 -2.32
N GLN A 113 -2.15 16.34 -3.05
CA GLN A 113 -2.80 17.65 -2.94
C GLN A 113 -3.44 17.85 -1.55
N TYR A 114 -4.11 16.83 -1.03
CA TYR A 114 -4.69 16.86 0.31
C TYR A 114 -3.62 17.09 1.39
N ILE A 115 -2.53 16.34 1.35
CA ILE A 115 -1.40 16.47 2.28
C ILE A 115 -0.79 17.87 2.24
N ASN A 116 -0.63 18.46 1.04
CA ASN A 116 -0.07 19.81 0.88
C ASN A 116 -0.98 20.89 1.49
N ASN A 117 -2.29 20.65 1.55
CA ASN A 117 -3.24 21.55 2.18
C ASN A 117 -3.43 21.30 3.70
N HIS A 118 -2.89 20.17 4.21
CA HIS A 118 -3.03 19.74 5.60
C HIS A 118 -1.66 19.34 6.19
N LEU A 119 -0.70 20.28 6.22
CA LEU A 119 0.71 20.03 6.56
C LEU A 119 0.93 19.45 7.97
N HIS A 120 0.00 19.68 8.89
CA HIS A 120 0.07 19.19 10.27
C HIS A 120 -0.48 17.76 10.45
N SER A 121 -1.04 17.15 9.40
CA SER A 121 -1.51 15.77 9.48
C SER A 121 -0.33 14.80 9.50
N ASP A 122 -0.39 13.83 10.39
CA ASP A 122 0.57 12.73 10.46
C ASP A 122 0.02 11.44 9.86
N VAL A 123 -1.29 11.37 9.71
CA VAL A 123 -2.05 10.27 9.12
C VAL A 123 -3.09 10.84 8.17
N VAL A 124 -3.28 10.20 7.03
CA VAL A 124 -4.39 10.44 6.10
C VAL A 124 -5.00 9.09 5.74
N TYR A 125 -6.32 9.02 5.69
CA TYR A 125 -7.05 7.85 5.25
C TYR A 125 -8.19 8.24 4.33
N ALA A 126 -8.71 7.28 3.56
CA ALA A 126 -9.79 7.49 2.62
C ALA A 126 -10.88 6.42 2.82
N ASP A 127 -11.96 6.54 2.07
CA ASP A 127 -12.98 5.52 1.94
C ASP A 127 -12.45 4.31 1.15
N LEU A 128 -13.15 3.19 1.25
CA LEU A 128 -12.81 1.94 0.58
C LEU A 128 -14.09 1.32 -0.03
N ASP A 129 -13.96 0.80 -1.23
CA ASP A 129 -15.01 0.04 -1.89
C ASP A 129 -14.64 -1.46 -1.95
N TYR A 130 -15.58 -2.31 -1.58
CA TYR A 130 -15.51 -3.74 -1.89
C TYR A 130 -16.09 -3.96 -3.27
N VAL A 131 -15.33 -4.58 -4.15
CA VAL A 131 -15.73 -4.87 -5.53
C VAL A 131 -15.85 -6.38 -5.77
N ALA A 132 -16.60 -6.76 -6.80
CA ALA A 132 -16.72 -8.16 -7.18
C ALA A 132 -15.40 -8.67 -7.79
N LYS A 133 -14.97 -9.88 -7.40
CA LYS A 133 -13.71 -10.47 -7.88
C LYS A 133 -13.68 -10.68 -9.40
N ASP A 134 -14.82 -10.96 -10.00
CA ASP A 134 -15.00 -11.21 -11.43
C ASP A 134 -15.30 -9.94 -12.24
N ASN A 135 -15.58 -8.83 -11.56
CA ASN A 135 -15.83 -7.53 -12.18
C ASN A 135 -15.48 -6.39 -11.22
N LEU A 136 -14.27 -5.84 -11.37
CA LEU A 136 -13.73 -4.78 -10.50
C LEU A 136 -14.50 -3.47 -10.58
N ASP A 137 -15.31 -3.24 -11.62
CA ASP A 137 -16.20 -2.07 -11.73
C ASP A 137 -17.50 -2.23 -10.94
N LYS A 138 -17.81 -3.46 -10.48
CA LYS A 138 -19.02 -3.74 -9.72
C LYS A 138 -18.78 -3.59 -8.23
N VAL A 139 -19.18 -2.43 -7.67
CA VAL A 139 -19.14 -2.20 -6.23
C VAL A 139 -20.22 -3.02 -5.54
N ILE A 140 -19.81 -3.79 -4.53
CA ILE A 140 -20.68 -4.60 -3.66
C ILE A 140 -21.03 -3.84 -2.38
N ARG A 141 -20.05 -3.09 -1.84
CA ARG A 141 -20.20 -2.37 -0.57
C ARG A 141 -19.29 -1.15 -0.55
N HIS A 142 -19.81 -0.03 -0.09
CA HIS A 142 -19.03 1.16 0.25
C HIS A 142 -18.70 1.15 1.75
N TRP A 143 -17.43 1.38 2.09
CA TRP A 143 -17.00 1.64 3.46
C TRP A 143 -16.67 3.12 3.61
N HIS A 144 -17.58 3.88 4.20
CA HIS A 144 -17.35 5.28 4.56
C HIS A 144 -16.60 5.36 5.89
N SER A 145 -15.37 5.84 5.84
CA SER A 145 -14.49 5.98 6.99
C SER A 145 -14.98 7.08 7.95
N GLY A 146 -15.49 8.18 7.38
CA GLY A 146 -15.96 9.34 8.12
C GLY A 146 -14.85 10.10 8.86
N GLU A 147 -15.23 11.06 9.69
CA GLU A 147 -14.28 11.85 10.46
C GLU A 147 -13.66 11.05 11.61
N PHE A 148 -12.36 11.27 11.85
CA PHE A 148 -11.68 10.75 13.02
C PHE A 148 -12.27 11.36 14.30
N LYS A 149 -12.69 10.48 15.22
CA LYS A 149 -13.10 10.84 16.57
C LYS A 149 -12.50 9.83 17.53
N LEU A 150 -11.72 10.32 18.51
CA LEU A 150 -11.02 9.45 19.45
C LEU A 150 -11.99 8.50 20.19
N GLU A 151 -13.18 8.98 20.51
CA GLU A 151 -14.22 8.19 21.17
C GLU A 151 -14.62 6.96 20.34
N ARG A 152 -14.68 7.10 19.01
CA ARG A 152 -15.03 5.98 18.13
C ARG A 152 -14.00 4.84 18.16
N VAL A 153 -12.72 5.17 18.38
CA VAL A 153 -11.64 4.17 18.49
C VAL A 153 -11.90 3.25 19.69
N TYR A 154 -12.37 3.80 20.81
CA TYR A 154 -12.74 3.00 22.00
C TYR A 154 -13.93 2.06 21.76
N PHE A 155 -14.75 2.35 20.72
CA PHE A 155 -15.85 1.49 20.28
C PHE A 155 -15.50 0.61 19.08
N GLY A 156 -14.19 0.46 18.78
CA GLY A 156 -13.72 -0.45 17.72
C GLY A 156 -13.70 0.16 16.31
N TRP A 157 -13.90 1.48 16.16
CA TRP A 157 -13.71 2.09 14.84
C TRP A 157 -12.23 2.13 14.47
N ILE A 158 -11.93 1.70 13.26
CA ILE A 158 -10.60 1.78 12.65
C ILE A 158 -10.73 2.31 11.22
N PRO A 159 -9.75 3.05 10.68
CA PRO A 159 -9.73 3.38 9.26
C PRO A 159 -9.46 2.13 8.42
N PRO A 160 -9.96 2.06 7.18
CA PRO A 160 -9.66 0.93 6.30
C PRO A 160 -8.17 0.88 5.99
N HIS A 161 -7.55 -0.25 6.28
CA HIS A 161 -6.11 -0.43 6.20
C HIS A 161 -5.52 -0.15 4.80
N PRO A 162 -6.11 -0.62 3.67
CA PRO A 162 -5.57 -0.35 2.33
C PRO A 162 -5.64 1.12 1.90
N ALA A 163 -6.47 1.92 2.57
CA ALA A 163 -6.64 3.35 2.29
C ALA A 163 -5.97 4.25 3.34
N PHE A 164 -5.02 3.72 4.11
CA PHE A 164 -4.35 4.40 5.22
C PHE A 164 -2.91 4.76 4.85
N PHE A 165 -2.55 6.03 5.07
CA PHE A 165 -1.21 6.54 4.85
C PHE A 165 -0.69 7.24 6.11
N ILE A 166 0.57 6.97 6.45
CA ILE A 166 1.23 7.52 7.64
C ILE A 166 2.58 8.13 7.28
N LYS A 167 2.94 9.23 7.93
CA LYS A 167 4.31 9.77 7.82
C LYS A 167 5.33 8.76 8.35
N SER A 168 6.42 8.59 7.61
CA SER A 168 7.48 7.62 7.96
C SER A 168 8.12 7.89 9.34
N ASN A 169 8.22 9.17 9.76
CA ASN A 169 8.76 9.53 11.08
C ASN A 169 7.85 9.10 12.25
N CYS A 170 6.54 8.98 12.03
CA CYS A 170 5.63 8.54 13.09
C CYS A 170 5.85 7.07 13.46
N ILE A 171 6.25 6.23 12.50
CA ILE A 171 6.55 4.82 12.74
C ILE A 171 7.69 4.65 13.75
N CYS A 172 8.69 5.53 13.73
CA CYS A 172 9.77 5.52 14.70
C CYS A 172 9.26 5.73 16.15
N THR A 173 8.13 6.41 16.30
CA THR A 173 7.54 6.71 17.61
C THR A 173 6.54 5.65 18.07
N ILE A 174 5.67 5.18 17.16
CA ILE A 174 4.60 4.22 17.48
C ILE A 174 5.05 2.77 17.44
N GLY A 175 6.18 2.48 16.75
CA GLY A 175 6.70 1.12 16.58
C GLY A 175 6.12 0.39 15.36
N ASN A 176 6.53 -0.86 15.22
CA ASN A 176 6.16 -1.77 14.13
C ASN A 176 4.86 -2.53 14.45
N TYR A 177 4.29 -3.18 13.44
CA TYR A 177 3.20 -4.14 13.64
C TYR A 177 3.62 -5.27 14.59
N ASN A 178 2.72 -5.66 15.45
CA ASN A 178 2.94 -6.80 16.34
C ASN A 178 2.77 -8.12 15.60
N THR A 179 3.85 -8.83 15.39
CA THR A 179 3.87 -10.11 14.63
C THR A 179 3.29 -11.29 15.40
N THR A 180 2.98 -11.14 16.69
CA THR A 180 2.34 -12.20 17.48
C THR A 180 0.81 -12.24 17.31
N LEU A 181 0.23 -11.21 16.67
CA LEU A 181 -1.19 -11.19 16.38
C LEU A 181 -1.46 -12.03 15.13
N ALA A 182 -2.26 -13.08 15.28
CA ALA A 182 -2.81 -13.80 14.14
C ALA A 182 -3.98 -13.00 13.56
N ILE A 183 -4.00 -12.82 12.24
CA ILE A 183 -5.19 -12.36 11.53
C ILE A 183 -6.09 -13.58 11.39
N SER A 184 -7.28 -13.50 11.94
CA SER A 184 -8.35 -14.47 11.76
C SER A 184 -9.19 -14.11 10.54
#